data_1dcbeb83bad73c97a62f3a36c037a224
#
_entry.id   1dcbeb83bad73c97a62f3a36c037a224
#
_cell.length_a   1.000
_cell.length_b   1.000
_cell.length_c   1.000
_cell.angle_alpha   90.00
_cell.angle_beta   90.00
_cell.angle_gamma   90.00
#
_symmetry.space_group_name_H-M   'P 1'
#
loop_
_entity.id
_entity.type
_entity.pdbx_description
1 polymer ?
#
loop_
_entity_poly.entity_id
_entity_poly.type
_entity_poly.pdbx_seq_one_letter_code
_entity_poly.pdbx_strand_id
1 'polypeptide(L)'
;GQRVTFVGRGRLMERPQSVYEALYHEQSLRFEPSPAGLTVEGALKSGEYELAGNVSSQFISGLLFALPLLDGDSTLHLIPPVESRSYIEMTQAAQRRFGVESRWQDENTLFLPGGQQYAPCDYTVEGDYSQAAFPAVLGAVQGGVTLKGLSADTLQGDAAILGILRRCGAELSVTDEGIRLGKALLRGTDIDLADCPDLGPVLMVLGLFCEGTTTIRNAERLRIKESDRIAAMEACLLYTSDAADDG
;
A
#
# COMPACT_ATOMS: atom_id res chain seq x y z
N GLY A 1 -15.31 -26.22 -4.82
CA GLY A 1 -14.21 -25.34 -5.17
C GLY A 1 -13.10 -26.10 -5.90
N GLN A 2 -12.33 -25.39 -6.68
CA GLN A 2 -11.18 -25.99 -7.38
C GLN A 2 -9.96 -26.01 -6.46
N ARG A 3 -9.06 -26.93 -6.72
CA ARG A 3 -7.74 -26.97 -6.09
C ARG A 3 -6.78 -26.09 -6.89
N VAL A 4 -6.12 -25.14 -6.22
CA VAL A 4 -5.15 -24.22 -6.82
C VAL A 4 -3.84 -24.29 -6.04
N THR A 5 -2.71 -24.37 -6.75
CA THR A 5 -1.39 -24.30 -6.15
C THR A 5 -0.68 -23.05 -6.66
N PHE A 6 -0.30 -22.17 -5.73
CA PHE A 6 0.51 -20.99 -5.99
C PHE A 6 1.97 -21.36 -5.81
N VAL A 7 2.78 -21.09 -6.81
CA VAL A 7 4.23 -21.31 -6.78
C VAL A 7 4.95 -19.98 -6.74
N GLY A 8 5.75 -19.75 -5.72
CA GLY A 8 6.53 -18.53 -5.53
C GLY A 8 8.02 -18.76 -5.68
N ARG A 9 8.79 -17.67 -5.80
CA ARG A 9 10.26 -17.69 -5.83
C ARG A 9 10.83 -16.72 -4.80
N GLY A 10 12.02 -17.04 -4.28
CA GLY A 10 12.72 -16.23 -3.28
C GLY A 10 11.86 -16.07 -2.03
N ARG A 11 11.95 -14.91 -1.40
CA ARG A 11 11.26 -14.60 -0.14
C ARG A 11 9.73 -14.43 -0.24
N LEU A 12 9.16 -14.53 -1.44
CA LEU A 12 7.70 -14.43 -1.61
C LEU A 12 6.95 -15.49 -0.77
N MET A 13 7.52 -16.69 -0.67
CA MET A 13 6.91 -17.80 0.10
C MET A 13 7.09 -17.66 1.62
N GLU A 14 7.99 -16.78 2.06
CA GLU A 14 8.22 -16.48 3.47
C GLU A 14 7.28 -15.39 4.01
N ARG A 15 6.56 -14.70 3.11
CA ARG A 15 5.62 -13.64 3.53
C ARG A 15 4.47 -14.24 4.32
N PRO A 16 4.08 -13.60 5.44
CA PRO A 16 2.99 -14.08 6.28
C PRO A 16 1.68 -14.24 5.50
N GLN A 17 1.04 -15.39 5.61
CA GLN A 17 -0.28 -15.68 5.06
C GLN A 17 -1.29 -16.06 6.15
N SER A 18 -0.93 -15.83 7.41
CA SER A 18 -1.70 -16.25 8.59
C SER A 18 -3.15 -15.75 8.59
N VAL A 19 -3.41 -14.59 8.00
CA VAL A 19 -4.76 -14.04 7.88
C VAL A 19 -5.67 -14.95 7.06
N TYR A 20 -5.20 -15.35 5.86
CA TYR A 20 -5.97 -16.26 5.01
C TYR A 20 -5.95 -17.70 5.54
N GLU A 21 -4.85 -18.13 6.16
CA GLU A 21 -4.77 -19.45 6.79
C GLU A 21 -5.86 -19.61 7.87
N ALA A 22 -5.99 -18.64 8.78
CA ALA A 22 -7.01 -18.65 9.81
C ALA A 22 -8.42 -18.71 9.20
N LEU A 23 -8.70 -17.86 8.23
CA LEU A 23 -9.99 -17.78 7.54
C LEU A 23 -10.35 -19.10 6.83
N TYR A 24 -9.39 -19.73 6.15
CA TYR A 24 -9.62 -21.02 5.51
C TYR A 24 -9.90 -22.14 6.52
N HIS A 25 -9.19 -22.14 7.65
CA HIS A 25 -9.42 -23.10 8.73
C HIS A 25 -10.81 -22.92 9.38
N GLU A 26 -11.23 -21.69 9.65
CA GLU A 26 -12.56 -21.39 10.19
C GLU A 26 -13.68 -21.92 9.29
N GLN A 27 -13.52 -21.84 7.99
CA GLN A 27 -14.46 -22.34 7.02
C GLN A 27 -14.28 -23.85 6.68
N SER A 28 -13.32 -24.52 7.34
CA SER A 28 -12.97 -25.92 7.06
C SER A 28 -12.52 -26.15 5.62
N LEU A 29 -11.81 -25.17 5.05
CA LEU A 29 -11.22 -25.24 3.72
C LEU A 29 -9.75 -25.63 3.84
N ARG A 30 -9.19 -26.13 2.74
CA ARG A 30 -7.80 -26.57 2.69
C ARG A 30 -6.87 -25.39 2.46
N PHE A 31 -5.85 -25.28 3.31
CA PHE A 31 -4.77 -24.32 3.20
C PHE A 31 -3.46 -25.01 3.60
N GLU A 32 -2.63 -25.34 2.62
CA GLU A 32 -1.42 -26.15 2.82
C GLU A 32 -0.20 -25.43 2.28
N PRO A 33 0.56 -24.74 3.16
CA PRO A 33 1.87 -24.20 2.78
C PRO A 33 2.90 -25.30 2.63
N SER A 34 3.81 -25.13 1.68
CA SER A 34 4.95 -26.01 1.46
C SER A 34 6.16 -25.19 0.99
N PRO A 35 7.39 -25.73 1.01
CA PRO A 35 8.56 -25.05 0.48
C PRO A 35 8.45 -24.69 -1.01
N ALA A 36 7.63 -25.42 -1.76
CA ALA A 36 7.43 -25.20 -3.20
C ALA A 36 6.29 -24.24 -3.52
N GLY A 37 5.40 -23.96 -2.56
CA GLY A 37 4.23 -23.12 -2.80
C GLY A 37 3.13 -23.26 -1.75
N LEU A 38 1.99 -22.67 -2.05
CA LEU A 38 0.78 -22.74 -1.23
C LEU A 38 -0.34 -23.42 -2.03
N THR A 39 -0.91 -24.50 -1.49
CA THR A 39 -2.09 -25.15 -2.07
C THR A 39 -3.32 -24.80 -1.28
N VAL A 40 -4.35 -24.29 -1.98
CA VAL A 40 -5.67 -24.00 -1.43
C VAL A 40 -6.74 -24.80 -2.18
N GLU A 41 -7.79 -25.22 -1.47
CA GLU A 41 -8.90 -25.96 -2.06
C GLU A 41 -10.19 -25.66 -1.30
N GLY A 42 -11.27 -25.48 -2.02
CA GLY A 42 -12.59 -25.19 -1.51
C GLY A 42 -13.15 -23.88 -2.06
N ALA A 43 -14.38 -23.56 -1.68
CA ALA A 43 -15.05 -22.31 -2.02
C ALA A 43 -15.34 -21.53 -0.73
N LEU A 44 -15.02 -20.26 -0.72
CA LEU A 44 -15.42 -19.35 0.36
C LEU A 44 -16.97 -19.33 0.42
N LYS A 45 -17.50 -19.15 1.62
CA LYS A 45 -18.93 -18.99 1.87
C LYS A 45 -19.20 -17.55 2.23
N SER A 46 -20.35 -17.02 1.80
CA SER A 46 -20.84 -15.73 2.28
C SER A 46 -21.10 -15.76 3.79
N GLY A 47 -21.07 -14.60 4.44
CA GLY A 47 -21.30 -14.45 5.88
C GLY A 47 -20.38 -13.44 6.55
N GLU A 48 -20.16 -13.64 7.85
CA GLU A 48 -19.35 -12.77 8.68
C GLU A 48 -17.87 -13.17 8.60
N TYR A 49 -17.01 -12.16 8.46
CA TYR A 49 -15.57 -12.29 8.41
C TYR A 49 -14.92 -11.31 9.38
N GLU A 50 -13.87 -11.72 10.06
CA GLU A 50 -13.10 -10.86 10.94
C GLU A 50 -11.62 -10.90 10.54
N LEU A 51 -10.98 -9.72 10.37
CA LEU A 51 -9.58 -9.59 10.03
C LEU A 51 -8.91 -8.48 10.82
N ALA A 52 -7.64 -8.69 11.18
CA ALA A 52 -6.79 -7.64 11.72
C ALA A 52 -6.51 -6.55 10.65
N GLY A 53 -6.85 -5.30 10.97
CA GLY A 53 -6.74 -4.16 10.05
C GLY A 53 -5.31 -3.66 9.86
N ASN A 54 -4.34 -4.11 10.66
CA ASN A 54 -2.95 -3.61 10.67
C ASN A 54 -1.93 -4.56 10.04
N VAL A 55 -2.34 -5.70 9.49
CA VAL A 55 -1.37 -6.65 8.87
C VAL A 55 -1.06 -6.22 7.44
N SER A 56 -2.05 -6.19 6.58
CA SER A 56 -1.92 -5.70 5.20
C SER A 56 -3.30 -5.46 4.57
N SER A 57 -3.49 -4.28 3.98
CA SER A 57 -4.70 -3.98 3.20
C SER A 57 -4.92 -4.92 2.02
N GLN A 58 -3.88 -5.62 1.54
CA GLN A 58 -3.99 -6.58 0.44
C GLN A 58 -4.89 -7.77 0.79
N PHE A 59 -4.91 -8.23 2.07
CA PHE A 59 -5.84 -9.28 2.51
C PHE A 59 -7.28 -8.81 2.42
N ILE A 60 -7.53 -7.56 2.84
CA ILE A 60 -8.85 -6.94 2.78
C ILE A 60 -9.28 -6.77 1.32
N SER A 61 -8.41 -6.22 0.45
CA SER A 61 -8.68 -6.05 -0.97
C SER A 61 -8.97 -7.38 -1.67
N GLY A 62 -8.26 -8.45 -1.32
CA GLY A 62 -8.53 -9.79 -1.86
C GLY A 62 -9.94 -10.29 -1.54
N LEU A 63 -10.42 -10.08 -0.30
CA LEU A 63 -11.80 -10.42 0.08
C LEU A 63 -12.81 -9.50 -0.59
N LEU A 64 -12.53 -8.21 -0.70
CA LEU A 64 -13.37 -7.28 -1.45
C LEU A 64 -13.59 -7.75 -2.89
N PHE A 65 -12.58 -8.27 -3.56
CA PHE A 65 -12.73 -8.81 -4.92
C PHE A 65 -13.52 -10.12 -4.98
N ALA A 66 -13.44 -10.96 -3.96
CA ALA A 66 -14.01 -12.32 -4.00
C ALA A 66 -15.44 -12.39 -3.44
N LEU A 67 -15.69 -11.76 -2.27
CA LEU A 67 -16.95 -11.94 -1.54
C LEU A 67 -18.18 -11.44 -2.28
N PRO A 68 -18.17 -10.33 -3.04
CA PRO A 68 -19.34 -9.90 -3.80
C PRO A 68 -19.81 -10.88 -4.89
N LEU A 69 -18.93 -11.80 -5.31
CA LEU A 69 -19.25 -12.82 -6.33
C LEU A 69 -19.97 -14.04 -5.75
N LEU A 70 -20.05 -14.16 -4.42
CA LEU A 70 -20.74 -15.24 -3.75
C LEU A 70 -22.26 -15.02 -3.77
N ASP A 71 -23.02 -16.09 -3.62
CA ASP A 71 -24.49 -16.05 -3.73
C ASP A 71 -25.18 -15.21 -2.64
N GLY A 72 -24.58 -15.11 -1.46
CA GLY A 72 -25.12 -14.35 -0.33
C GLY A 72 -24.26 -13.16 0.07
N ASP A 73 -24.85 -12.29 0.88
CA ASP A 73 -24.17 -11.11 1.43
C ASP A 73 -23.04 -11.49 2.41
N SER A 74 -22.06 -10.62 2.51
CA SER A 74 -20.98 -10.78 3.48
C SER A 74 -20.73 -9.48 4.24
N THR A 75 -20.27 -9.63 5.49
CA THR A 75 -19.80 -8.52 6.34
C THR A 75 -18.36 -8.77 6.73
N LEU A 76 -17.53 -7.76 6.61
CA LEU A 76 -16.12 -7.82 6.95
C LEU A 76 -15.83 -6.86 8.11
N HIS A 77 -15.55 -7.40 9.28
CA HIS A 77 -15.17 -6.67 10.48
C HIS A 77 -13.65 -6.53 10.56
N LEU A 78 -13.17 -5.30 10.58
CA LEU A 78 -11.74 -4.99 10.69
C LEU A 78 -11.42 -4.66 12.15
N ILE A 79 -10.53 -5.45 12.75
CA ILE A 79 -10.04 -5.20 14.11
C ILE A 79 -9.06 -4.03 14.07
N PRO A 80 -9.31 -2.92 14.79
CA PRO A 80 -8.41 -1.78 14.84
C PRO A 80 -7.01 -2.10 15.41
N PRO A 81 -5.98 -1.31 15.02
CA PRO A 81 -6.06 -0.17 14.11
C PRO A 81 -6.20 -0.60 12.65
N VAL A 82 -7.00 0.14 11.85
CA VAL A 82 -7.12 -0.08 10.41
C VAL A 82 -6.12 0.84 9.70
N GLU A 83 -5.06 0.25 9.18
CA GLU A 83 -4.01 0.95 8.45
C GLU A 83 -4.19 0.84 6.94
N SER A 84 -3.62 1.79 6.20
CA SER A 84 -3.73 1.83 4.73
C SER A 84 -5.19 1.81 4.23
N ARG A 85 -6.08 2.53 4.91
CA ARG A 85 -7.49 2.64 4.56
C ARG A 85 -7.68 3.15 3.13
N SER A 86 -6.82 4.05 2.68
CA SER A 86 -6.80 4.56 1.30
C SER A 86 -6.75 3.46 0.25
N TYR A 87 -6.01 2.38 0.48
CA TYR A 87 -5.95 1.23 -0.44
C TYR A 87 -7.25 0.42 -0.46
N ILE A 88 -7.97 0.35 0.67
CA ILE A 88 -9.30 -0.27 0.73
C ILE A 88 -10.28 0.58 -0.09
N GLU A 89 -10.29 1.88 0.11
CA GLU A 89 -11.15 2.83 -0.62
C GLU A 89 -10.84 2.86 -2.12
N MET A 90 -9.56 2.77 -2.50
CA MET A 90 -9.12 2.64 -3.88
C MET A 90 -9.63 1.32 -4.51
N THR A 91 -9.60 0.21 -3.76
CA THR A 91 -10.17 -1.07 -4.20
C THR A 91 -11.68 -0.94 -4.44
N GLN A 92 -12.42 -0.30 -3.51
CA GLN A 92 -13.85 -0.05 -3.67
C GLN A 92 -14.15 0.86 -4.86
N ALA A 93 -13.33 1.89 -5.09
CA ALA A 93 -13.47 2.77 -6.24
C ALA A 93 -13.26 2.02 -7.57
N ALA A 94 -12.25 1.14 -7.63
CA ALA A 94 -12.04 0.26 -8.77
C ALA A 94 -13.25 -0.68 -8.98
N GLN A 95 -13.74 -1.34 -7.93
CA GLN A 95 -14.91 -2.21 -8.00
C GLN A 95 -16.12 -1.50 -8.59
N ARG A 96 -16.43 -0.29 -8.12
CA ARG A 96 -17.56 0.52 -8.64
C ARG A 96 -17.45 0.79 -10.14
N ARG A 97 -16.22 1.01 -10.66
CA ARG A 97 -16.01 1.20 -12.11
C ARG A 97 -16.36 -0.05 -12.91
N PHE A 98 -16.21 -1.23 -12.31
CA PHE A 98 -16.53 -2.51 -12.92
C PHE A 98 -17.92 -3.06 -12.47
N GLY A 99 -18.78 -2.21 -11.90
CA GLY A 99 -20.16 -2.55 -11.58
C GLY A 99 -20.37 -3.34 -10.30
N VAL A 100 -19.37 -3.44 -9.42
CA VAL A 100 -19.46 -4.12 -8.13
C VAL A 100 -19.40 -3.11 -7.00
N GLU A 101 -20.28 -3.26 -6.01
CA GLU A 101 -20.40 -2.34 -4.89
C GLU A 101 -20.08 -3.03 -3.57
N SER A 102 -19.41 -2.29 -2.72
CA SER A 102 -19.24 -2.55 -1.29
C SER A 102 -19.30 -1.21 -0.54
N ARG A 103 -19.68 -1.22 0.73
CA ARG A 103 -19.84 0.01 1.49
C ARG A 103 -19.43 -0.15 2.95
N TRP A 104 -18.92 0.90 3.52
CA TRP A 104 -18.74 1.00 4.96
C TRP A 104 -20.11 1.11 5.64
N GLN A 105 -20.37 0.25 6.64
CA GLN A 105 -21.51 0.35 7.53
C GLN A 105 -21.21 1.25 8.73
N ASP A 106 -19.97 1.16 9.20
CA ASP A 106 -19.39 1.99 10.23
C ASP A 106 -17.88 2.16 9.99
N GLU A 107 -17.14 2.67 10.96
CA GLU A 107 -15.72 2.97 10.85
C GLU A 107 -14.86 1.73 10.54
N ASN A 108 -15.25 0.55 11.00
CA ASN A 108 -14.46 -0.67 10.91
C ASN A 108 -15.18 -1.85 10.24
N THR A 109 -16.40 -1.63 9.73
CA THR A 109 -17.22 -2.69 9.16
C THR A 109 -17.59 -2.40 7.71
N LEU A 110 -17.25 -3.33 6.82
CA LEU A 110 -17.60 -3.31 5.40
C LEU A 110 -18.74 -4.29 5.11
N PHE A 111 -19.75 -3.83 4.40
CA PHE A 111 -20.83 -4.67 3.86
C PHE A 111 -20.64 -4.90 2.37
N LEU A 112 -20.76 -6.15 1.96
CA LEU A 112 -20.54 -6.62 0.60
C LEU A 112 -21.78 -7.40 0.14
N PRO A 113 -22.70 -6.77 -0.60
CA PRO A 113 -23.81 -7.51 -1.21
C PRO A 113 -23.30 -8.64 -2.09
N GLY A 114 -23.93 -9.80 -2.00
CA GLY A 114 -23.61 -10.97 -2.82
C GLY A 114 -24.29 -10.97 -4.19
N GLY A 115 -24.04 -12.00 -4.99
CA GLY A 115 -24.66 -12.22 -6.29
C GLY A 115 -24.25 -11.20 -7.37
N GLN A 116 -23.19 -10.42 -7.13
CA GLN A 116 -22.71 -9.41 -8.06
C GLN A 116 -21.80 -10.01 -9.13
N GLN A 117 -21.61 -9.29 -10.22
CA GLN A 117 -20.72 -9.67 -11.32
C GLN A 117 -19.96 -8.45 -11.83
N TYR A 118 -18.67 -8.64 -12.09
CA TYR A 118 -17.87 -7.61 -12.73
C TYR A 118 -18.26 -7.43 -14.19
N ALA A 119 -18.53 -6.20 -14.58
CA ALA A 119 -18.78 -5.81 -15.97
C ALA A 119 -17.52 -5.23 -16.60
N PRO A 120 -17.16 -5.58 -17.83
CA PRO A 120 -16.02 -4.97 -18.52
C PRO A 120 -16.27 -3.48 -18.75
N CYS A 121 -15.24 -2.68 -18.59
CA CYS A 121 -15.26 -1.25 -18.93
C CYS A 121 -13.88 -0.79 -19.40
N ASP A 122 -13.85 0.30 -20.18
CA ASP A 122 -12.60 0.99 -20.50
C ASP A 122 -12.12 1.73 -19.27
N TYR A 123 -10.88 1.46 -18.87
CA TYR A 123 -10.27 2.05 -17.70
C TYR A 123 -8.83 2.48 -17.98
N THR A 124 -8.53 3.74 -17.68
CA THR A 124 -7.16 4.25 -17.71
C THR A 124 -6.61 4.28 -16.29
N VAL A 125 -5.55 3.52 -16.06
CA VAL A 125 -4.86 3.50 -14.75
C VAL A 125 -4.12 4.81 -14.58
N GLU A 126 -4.33 5.46 -13.43
CA GLU A 126 -3.59 6.68 -13.08
C GLU A 126 -2.11 6.39 -12.77
N GLY A 127 -1.27 7.43 -12.80
CA GLY A 127 0.14 7.32 -12.41
C GLY A 127 0.28 6.95 -10.93
N ASP A 128 1.32 6.16 -10.63
CA ASP A 128 1.61 5.64 -9.30
C ASP A 128 2.40 6.67 -8.49
N TYR A 129 1.81 7.17 -7.40
CA TYR A 129 2.44 8.13 -6.50
C TYR A 129 3.61 7.54 -5.70
N SER A 130 3.61 6.24 -5.40
CA SER A 130 4.75 5.61 -4.73
C SER A 130 6.00 5.63 -5.62
N GLN A 131 5.83 5.41 -6.92
CA GLN A 131 6.93 5.51 -7.90
C GLN A 131 7.30 6.97 -8.20
N ALA A 132 6.32 7.86 -8.29
CA ALA A 132 6.53 9.29 -8.50
C ALA A 132 7.27 9.97 -7.33
N ALA A 133 7.22 9.39 -6.12
CA ALA A 133 7.91 9.91 -4.95
C ALA A 133 9.43 9.98 -5.13
N PHE A 134 10.05 9.03 -5.84
CA PHE A 134 11.48 9.02 -6.09
C PHE A 134 11.95 10.25 -6.91
N PRO A 135 11.43 10.47 -8.13
CA PRO A 135 11.76 11.69 -8.87
C PRO A 135 11.25 12.97 -8.19
N ALA A 136 10.18 12.90 -7.35
CA ALA A 136 9.75 14.04 -6.57
C ALA A 136 10.81 14.48 -5.54
N VAL A 137 11.38 13.55 -4.79
CA VAL A 137 12.46 13.83 -3.84
C VAL A 137 13.69 14.35 -4.57
N LEU A 138 14.07 13.72 -5.68
CA LEU A 138 15.18 14.21 -6.51
C LEU A 138 14.94 15.66 -6.96
N GLY A 139 13.72 15.98 -7.42
CA GLY A 139 13.36 17.34 -7.82
C GLY A 139 13.38 18.36 -6.69
N ALA A 140 12.99 17.96 -5.48
CA ALA A 140 13.05 18.84 -4.30
C ALA A 140 14.52 19.14 -3.88
N VAL A 141 15.43 18.18 -4.08
CA VAL A 141 16.85 18.31 -3.73
C VAL A 141 17.63 19.08 -4.81
N GLN A 142 17.40 18.76 -6.08
CA GLN A 142 18.23 19.28 -7.20
C GLN A 142 17.50 20.29 -8.08
N GLY A 143 16.16 20.28 -8.10
CA GLY A 143 15.33 21.06 -9.01
C GLY A 143 15.13 20.41 -10.39
N GLY A 144 14.33 21.06 -11.23
CA GLY A 144 14.20 20.73 -12.66
C GLY A 144 13.39 19.48 -12.99
N VAL A 145 12.60 18.94 -12.05
CA VAL A 145 11.75 17.76 -12.27
C VAL A 145 10.29 18.20 -12.48
N THR A 146 9.62 17.62 -13.46
CA THR A 146 8.17 17.73 -13.68
C THR A 146 7.55 16.34 -13.74
N LEU A 147 6.65 16.05 -12.80
CA LEU A 147 5.91 14.79 -12.73
C LEU A 147 4.65 14.91 -13.58
N LYS A 148 4.41 13.94 -14.47
CA LYS A 148 3.26 13.89 -15.37
C LYS A 148 2.42 12.64 -15.13
N GLY A 149 1.15 12.68 -15.52
CA GLY A 149 0.26 11.52 -15.46
C GLY A 149 -0.25 11.17 -14.07
N LEU A 150 -0.07 12.05 -13.08
CA LEU A 150 -0.62 11.92 -11.74
C LEU A 150 -1.98 12.60 -11.65
N SER A 151 -2.95 11.95 -11.02
CA SER A 151 -4.27 12.53 -10.76
C SER A 151 -4.25 13.40 -9.50
N ALA A 152 -4.86 14.57 -9.56
CA ALA A 152 -5.06 15.41 -8.37
C ALA A 152 -6.13 14.84 -7.43
N ASP A 153 -7.10 14.10 -7.98
CA ASP A 153 -8.24 13.51 -7.25
C ASP A 153 -7.97 12.02 -6.91
N THR A 154 -6.71 11.68 -6.69
CA THR A 154 -6.30 10.30 -6.40
C THR A 154 -6.73 9.86 -5.00
N LEU A 155 -7.03 8.58 -4.85
CA LEU A 155 -7.22 7.90 -3.57
C LEU A 155 -5.93 7.23 -3.05
N GLN A 156 -4.81 7.34 -3.77
CA GLN A 156 -3.54 6.75 -3.34
C GLN A 156 -3.03 7.45 -2.08
N GLY A 157 -2.81 6.70 -1.00
CA GLY A 157 -2.23 7.22 0.24
C GLY A 157 -0.86 7.85 0.03
N ASP A 158 -0.10 7.34 -0.95
CA ASP A 158 1.23 7.82 -1.29
C ASP A 158 1.23 9.22 -1.94
N ALA A 159 0.07 9.78 -2.32
CA ALA A 159 -0.05 11.20 -2.68
C ALA A 159 0.35 12.13 -1.53
N ALA A 160 0.39 11.62 -0.30
CA ALA A 160 0.94 12.30 0.88
C ALA A 160 2.36 12.84 0.66
N ILE A 161 3.14 12.26 -0.29
CA ILE A 161 4.50 12.75 -0.64
C ILE A 161 4.50 14.24 -0.97
N LEU A 162 3.48 14.74 -1.68
CA LEU A 162 3.43 16.17 -2.05
C LEU A 162 3.24 17.05 -0.81
N GLY A 163 2.40 16.63 0.13
CA GLY A 163 2.22 17.31 1.41
C GLY A 163 3.46 17.24 2.30
N ILE A 164 4.14 16.11 2.32
CA ILE A 164 5.39 15.91 3.06
C ILE A 164 6.47 16.85 2.51
N LEU A 165 6.69 16.87 1.21
CA LEU A 165 7.68 17.76 0.57
C LEU A 165 7.39 19.24 0.83
N ARG A 166 6.13 19.67 0.81
CA ARG A 166 5.76 21.06 1.18
C ARG A 166 6.11 21.37 2.63
N ARG A 167 5.84 20.45 3.57
CA ARG A 167 6.22 20.63 4.99
C ARG A 167 7.73 20.71 5.18
N CYS A 168 8.50 19.98 4.36
CA CYS A 168 9.97 20.10 4.34
C CYS A 168 10.45 21.40 3.70
N GLY A 169 9.59 22.23 3.10
CA GLY A 169 9.96 23.48 2.46
C GLY A 169 10.27 23.38 0.98
N ALA A 170 9.95 22.25 0.32
CA ALA A 170 10.16 22.08 -1.12
C ALA A 170 9.32 23.08 -1.93
N GLU A 171 9.93 23.63 -2.98
CA GLU A 171 9.21 24.42 -3.99
C GLU A 171 8.45 23.47 -4.93
N LEU A 172 7.12 23.51 -4.83
CA LEU A 172 6.24 22.64 -5.58
C LEU A 172 5.08 23.44 -6.17
N SER A 173 4.89 23.37 -7.48
CA SER A 173 3.80 24.00 -8.20
C SER A 173 3.05 23.00 -9.07
N VAL A 174 1.72 23.09 -9.08
CA VAL A 174 0.86 22.32 -9.98
C VAL A 174 0.56 23.19 -11.20
N THR A 175 0.82 22.67 -12.38
CA THR A 175 0.62 23.32 -13.68
C THR A 175 -0.15 22.40 -14.61
N ASP A 176 -0.59 22.89 -15.77
CA ASP A 176 -1.23 22.06 -16.82
C ASP A 176 -0.28 20.96 -17.36
N GLU A 177 1.04 21.18 -17.23
CA GLU A 177 2.04 20.21 -17.67
C GLU A 177 2.31 19.12 -16.62
N GLY A 178 1.85 19.27 -15.38
CA GLY A 178 2.07 18.37 -14.26
C GLY A 178 2.55 19.08 -12.99
N ILE A 179 3.18 18.32 -12.09
CA ILE A 179 3.69 18.81 -10.82
C ILE A 179 5.17 19.13 -10.97
N ARG A 180 5.52 20.40 -10.89
CA ARG A 180 6.89 20.88 -11.03
C ARG A 180 7.55 21.04 -9.67
N LEU A 181 8.79 20.54 -9.53
CA LEU A 181 9.59 20.67 -8.34
C LEU A 181 10.83 21.51 -8.62
N GLY A 182 11.06 22.49 -7.76
CA GLY A 182 12.24 23.35 -7.72
C GLY A 182 13.18 22.96 -6.58
N LYS A 183 14.45 23.32 -6.72
CA LYS A 183 15.45 23.15 -5.66
C LYS A 183 15.12 24.07 -4.50
N ALA A 184 15.12 23.54 -3.28
CA ALA A 184 14.86 24.29 -2.06
C ALA A 184 15.78 23.86 -0.92
N LEU A 185 15.87 24.71 0.09
CA LEU A 185 16.50 24.35 1.37
C LEU A 185 15.49 23.56 2.19
N LEU A 186 15.73 22.27 2.33
CA LEU A 186 14.80 21.36 2.99
C LEU A 186 15.07 21.30 4.50
N ARG A 187 13.99 21.14 5.28
CA ARG A 187 14.04 21.01 6.74
C ARG A 187 13.36 19.74 7.20
N GLY A 188 13.92 19.16 8.25
CA GLY A 188 13.36 17.98 8.89
C GLY A 188 11.94 18.21 9.40
N THR A 189 11.12 17.16 9.36
CA THR A 189 9.72 17.19 9.77
C THR A 189 9.29 15.84 10.35
N ASP A 190 8.15 15.82 11.06
CA ASP A 190 7.50 14.60 11.49
C ASP A 190 6.67 14.00 10.34
N ILE A 191 6.84 12.70 10.10
CA ILE A 191 6.18 11.94 9.03
C ILE A 191 5.52 10.71 9.63
N ASP A 192 4.25 10.49 9.31
CA ASP A 192 3.50 9.29 9.67
C ASP A 192 3.35 8.39 8.44
N LEU A 193 3.73 7.12 8.54
CA LEU A 193 3.66 6.12 7.47
C LEU A 193 2.45 5.19 7.55
N ALA A 194 1.52 5.39 8.48
CA ALA A 194 0.38 4.48 8.65
C ALA A 194 -0.40 4.25 7.35
N ASP A 195 -0.62 5.32 6.55
CA ASP A 195 -1.36 5.27 5.28
C ASP A 195 -0.49 5.26 4.01
N CYS A 196 0.83 5.50 4.14
CA CYS A 196 1.75 5.57 3.01
C CYS A 196 3.08 4.83 3.26
N PRO A 197 3.04 3.54 3.66
CA PRO A 197 4.24 2.80 4.06
C PRO A 197 5.27 2.66 2.93
N ASP A 198 4.84 2.65 1.67
CA ASP A 198 5.74 2.48 0.53
C ASP A 198 6.62 3.71 0.26
N LEU A 199 6.29 4.87 0.83
CA LEU A 199 7.13 6.06 0.84
C LEU A 199 8.33 5.95 1.81
N GLY A 200 8.34 5.00 2.76
CA GLY A 200 9.36 4.89 3.80
C GLY A 200 10.79 5.01 3.27
N PRO A 201 11.24 4.18 2.33
CA PRO A 201 12.61 4.20 1.82
C PRO A 201 13.01 5.56 1.21
N VAL A 202 12.17 6.15 0.38
CA VAL A 202 12.50 7.44 -0.27
C VAL A 202 12.47 8.60 0.72
N LEU A 203 11.66 8.53 1.77
CA LEU A 203 11.62 9.53 2.84
C LEU A 203 12.82 9.44 3.78
N MET A 204 13.40 8.26 3.98
CA MET A 204 14.70 8.11 4.67
C MET A 204 15.80 8.82 3.88
N VAL A 205 15.81 8.68 2.54
CA VAL A 205 16.75 9.41 1.68
C VAL A 205 16.49 10.91 1.75
N LEU A 206 15.23 11.36 1.69
CA LEU A 206 14.88 12.79 1.83
C LEU A 206 15.45 13.38 3.12
N GLY A 207 15.37 12.63 4.24
CA GLY A 207 15.86 13.06 5.55
C GLY A 207 17.33 13.41 5.57
N LEU A 208 18.18 12.78 4.74
CA LEU A 208 19.62 13.09 4.63
C LEU A 208 19.89 14.48 4.02
N PHE A 209 18.94 15.00 3.24
CA PHE A 209 19.05 16.31 2.60
C PHE A 209 18.33 17.43 3.36
N CYS A 210 17.73 17.11 4.51
CA CYS A 210 17.01 18.06 5.33
C CYS A 210 17.90 18.59 6.47
N GLU A 211 17.87 19.91 6.71
CA GLU A 211 18.44 20.48 7.93
C GLU A 211 17.62 20.10 9.16
N GLY A 212 18.28 19.74 10.24
CA GLY A 212 17.63 19.33 11.49
C GLY A 212 17.23 17.86 11.50
N THR A 213 16.18 17.51 12.22
CA THR A 213 15.77 16.11 12.43
C THR A 213 14.49 15.79 11.66
N THR A 214 14.52 14.70 10.89
CA THR A 214 13.35 14.08 10.31
C THR A 214 12.95 12.86 11.15
N THR A 215 11.72 12.84 11.65
CA THR A 215 11.18 11.71 12.43
C THR A 215 10.16 10.97 11.60
N ILE A 216 10.35 9.66 11.42
CA ILE A 216 9.41 8.79 10.69
C ILE A 216 8.77 7.83 11.69
N ARG A 217 7.42 7.87 11.77
CA ARG A 217 6.62 7.07 12.71
C ARG A 217 5.77 6.04 11.98
N ASN A 218 5.28 5.03 12.72
CA ASN A 218 4.43 3.96 12.23
C ASN A 218 5.07 3.20 11.05
N ALA A 219 6.37 2.90 11.20
CA ALA A 219 7.21 2.29 10.17
C ALA A 219 7.39 0.77 10.34
N GLU A 220 6.83 0.16 11.38
CA GLU A 220 7.06 -1.25 11.76
C GLU A 220 6.75 -2.22 10.63
N ARG A 221 5.72 -1.95 9.84
CA ARG A 221 5.30 -2.76 8.69
C ARG A 221 6.37 -2.86 7.60
N LEU A 222 7.31 -1.94 7.54
CA LEU A 222 8.44 -2.00 6.59
C LEU A 222 9.37 -3.19 6.85
N ARG A 223 9.36 -3.76 8.07
CA ARG A 223 10.19 -4.90 8.44
C ARG A 223 9.67 -6.23 7.90
N ILE A 224 8.37 -6.32 7.64
CA ILE A 224 7.66 -7.56 7.23
C ILE A 224 7.27 -7.57 5.74
N LYS A 225 7.81 -6.63 4.96
CA LYS A 225 7.63 -6.60 3.49
C LYS A 225 8.51 -7.68 2.83
N GLU A 226 8.75 -7.60 1.52
CA GLU A 226 9.64 -8.49 0.76
C GLU A 226 11.09 -8.52 1.28
N SER A 227 11.49 -7.49 2.05
CA SER A 227 12.71 -7.38 2.84
C SER A 227 12.42 -6.58 4.11
N ASP A 228 13.30 -6.63 5.12
CA ASP A 228 13.32 -5.61 6.16
C ASP A 228 13.85 -4.31 5.53
N ARG A 229 12.92 -3.46 5.04
CA ARG A 229 13.26 -2.21 4.34
C ARG A 229 13.99 -1.24 5.24
N ILE A 230 13.73 -1.24 6.55
CA ILE A 230 14.43 -0.35 7.51
C ILE A 230 15.89 -0.77 7.61
N ALA A 231 16.17 -2.04 7.89
CA ALA A 231 17.54 -2.54 7.99
C ALA A 231 18.31 -2.40 6.67
N ALA A 232 17.64 -2.64 5.53
CA ALA A 232 18.25 -2.46 4.21
C ALA A 232 18.63 -1.02 3.92
N MET A 233 17.76 -0.07 4.26
CA MET A 233 18.05 1.37 4.08
C MET A 233 19.13 1.85 5.03
N GLU A 234 19.10 1.44 6.32
CA GLU A 234 20.13 1.75 7.29
C GLU A 234 21.52 1.31 6.78
N ALA A 235 21.65 0.06 6.36
CA ALA A 235 22.91 -0.46 5.84
C ALA A 235 23.38 0.29 4.57
N CYS A 236 22.46 0.63 3.66
CA CYS A 236 22.78 1.37 2.45
C CYS A 236 23.25 2.80 2.74
N LEU A 237 22.55 3.51 3.63
CA LEU A 237 22.85 4.90 3.95
C LEU A 237 24.15 5.05 4.76
N LEU A 238 24.42 4.12 5.70
CA LEU A 238 25.70 4.10 6.43
C LEU A 238 26.86 3.84 5.48
N TYR A 239 26.76 2.85 4.61
CA TYR A 239 27.82 2.58 3.61
C TYR A 239 28.10 3.79 2.71
N THR A 240 27.05 4.51 2.30
CA THR A 240 27.19 5.69 1.45
C THR A 240 27.84 6.85 2.18
N SER A 241 27.53 7.04 3.48
CA SER A 241 28.17 8.09 4.31
C SER A 241 29.63 7.79 4.60
N ASP A 242 29.97 6.54 4.95
CA ASP A 242 31.36 6.13 5.21
C ASP A 242 32.25 6.30 3.97
N ALA A 243 31.74 5.94 2.78
CA ALA A 243 32.46 6.14 1.52
C ALA A 243 32.72 7.62 1.18
N ALA A 244 31.92 8.55 1.70
CA ALA A 244 32.13 10.00 1.52
C ALA A 244 33.18 10.57 2.45
N ASP A 245 33.42 9.94 3.60
CA ASP A 245 34.45 10.36 4.58
C ASP A 245 35.85 9.87 4.20
N ASP A 246 35.97 8.82 3.38
CA ASP A 246 37.24 8.23 2.90
C ASP A 246 37.81 8.92 1.62
N GLY A 247 37.17 9.97 1.09
CA GLY A 247 37.53 10.74 -0.08
C GLY A 247 37.89 12.18 0.29
#